data_66e22f41aedfed25069c40f895fbfe4c
#
_entry.id   66e22f41aedfed25069c40f895fbfe4c
#
_cell.length_a   1.000
_cell.length_b   1.000
_cell.length_c   1.000
_cell.angle_alpha   90.00
_cell.angle_beta   90.00
_cell.angle_gamma   90.00
#
_symmetry.space_group_name_H-M   'P 1'
#
loop_
_entity.id
_entity.type
_entity.pdbx_description
1 polymer ?
#
loop_
_entity_poly.entity_id
_entity_poly.type
_entity_poly.pdbx_seq_one_letter_code
_entity_poly.pdbx_strand_id
1 'polypeptide(L)' 'MKHMEKATMSVQELSAHMGISLPKAYELTKREGFPTIRIGTRILVPVDAFKEWLKENAN' A
#
# COMPACT_ATOMS: atom_id res chain seq x y z
N MET A 1 -9.60 -10.58 -23.32
CA MET A 1 -9.71 -9.69 -22.59
C MET A 1 -8.53 -9.31 -22.02
N LYS A 2 -8.41 -8.35 -21.60
CA LYS A 2 -7.33 -7.97 -21.07
C LYS A 2 -7.45 -8.08 -19.66
N HIS A 3 -6.49 -8.29 -19.01
CA HIS A 3 -6.61 -8.32 -17.62
C HIS A 3 -6.50 -6.93 -17.08
N MET A 4 -7.10 -6.69 -15.95
CA MET A 4 -7.04 -5.42 -15.37
C MET A 4 -6.02 -5.42 -14.31
N GLU A 5 -5.32 -4.33 -14.21
CA GLU A 5 -4.41 -4.15 -13.12
C GLU A 5 -5.20 -3.91 -11.87
N LYS A 6 -4.68 -4.38 -10.76
CA LYS A 6 -5.35 -4.12 -9.50
C LYS A 6 -5.19 -2.67 -9.13
N ALA A 7 -6.27 -2.07 -8.69
CA ALA A 7 -6.24 -0.70 -8.22
C ALA A 7 -5.72 -0.59 -6.80
N THR A 8 -5.76 -1.68 -6.05
CA THR A 8 -5.29 -1.71 -4.67
C THR A 8 -4.42 -2.92 -4.44
N MET A 9 -3.66 -2.89 -3.37
CA MET A 9 -2.88 -4.06 -2.98
C MET A 9 -3.09 -4.32 -1.50
N SER A 10 -2.85 -5.56 -1.10
CA SER A 10 -2.94 -5.95 0.30
C SER A 10 -1.68 -5.52 1.02
N VAL A 11 -1.71 -5.62 2.36
CA VAL A 11 -0.51 -5.30 3.14
C VAL A 11 0.60 -6.29 2.83
N GLN A 12 0.24 -7.56 2.57
CA GLN A 12 1.22 -8.54 2.18
C GLN A 12 1.89 -8.15 0.87
N GLU A 13 1.09 -7.72 -0.09
CA GLU A 13 1.63 -7.29 -1.37
C GLU A 13 2.50 -6.06 -1.20
N LEU A 14 2.09 -5.16 -0.31
CA LEU A 14 2.88 -3.97 -0.02
C LEU A 14 4.24 -4.36 0.55
N SER A 15 4.27 -5.29 1.49
CA SER A 15 5.53 -5.69 2.09
C SER A 15 6.47 -6.29 1.04
N ALA A 16 5.93 -7.11 0.14
CA ALA A 16 6.75 -7.70 -0.90
C ALA A 16 7.23 -6.64 -1.88
N HIS A 17 6.35 -5.71 -2.22
CA HIS A 17 6.71 -4.66 -3.16
C HIS A 17 7.82 -3.77 -2.63
N MET A 18 7.79 -3.49 -1.34
CA MET A 18 8.77 -2.61 -0.75
C MET A 18 9.98 -3.35 -0.19
N GLY A 19 9.94 -4.67 -0.15
CA GLY A 19 11.04 -5.44 0.39
C GLY A 19 11.21 -5.28 1.88
N ILE A 20 10.10 -5.12 2.61
CA ILE A 20 10.14 -4.99 4.05
C ILE A 20 9.34 -6.10 4.67
N SER A 21 9.52 -6.30 5.98
CA SER A 21 8.79 -7.36 6.68
C SER A 21 7.32 -6.99 6.79
N LEU A 22 6.50 -7.99 7.01
CA LEU A 22 5.06 -7.77 7.15
C LEU A 22 4.73 -6.87 8.33
N PRO A 23 5.32 -7.07 9.53
CA PRO A 23 5.05 -6.12 10.62
C PRO A 23 5.41 -4.69 10.27
N LYS A 24 6.50 -4.49 9.54
CA LYS A 24 6.86 -3.13 9.13
C LYS A 24 5.85 -2.56 8.16
N ALA A 25 5.33 -3.40 7.26
CA ALA A 25 4.31 -2.93 6.33
C ALA A 25 3.05 -2.51 7.07
N TYR A 26 2.66 -3.28 8.09
CA TYR A 26 1.49 -2.91 8.89
C TYR A 26 1.73 -1.60 9.63
N GLU A 27 2.93 -1.41 10.16
CA GLU A 27 3.26 -0.14 10.81
C GLU A 27 3.15 1.02 9.82
N LEU A 28 3.62 0.79 8.61
CA LEU A 28 3.58 1.84 7.61
C LEU A 28 2.15 2.27 7.30
N THR A 29 1.22 1.31 7.25
CA THR A 29 -0.17 1.65 6.95
C THR A 29 -0.82 2.46 8.07
N LYS A 30 -0.20 2.49 9.24
CA LYS A 30 -0.75 3.27 10.35
C LYS A 30 -0.16 4.66 10.43
N ARG A 31 0.84 4.96 9.61
CA ARG A 31 1.44 6.28 9.65
C ARG A 31 0.48 7.30 9.09
N GLU A 32 0.49 8.46 9.71
CA GLU A 32 -0.33 9.54 9.25
C GLU A 32 0.13 9.96 7.86
N GLY A 33 -0.80 10.14 6.96
CA GLY A 33 -0.46 10.55 5.60
C GLY A 33 -0.24 9.41 4.64
N PHE A 34 -0.12 8.18 5.13
CA PHE A 34 0.06 7.05 4.24
C PHE A 34 -1.32 6.63 3.68
N PRO A 35 -1.44 6.47 2.36
CA PRO A 35 -2.75 6.17 1.78
C PRO A 35 -3.20 4.74 2.07
N THR A 36 -4.35 4.61 2.70
CA THR A 36 -4.97 3.31 2.94
C THR A 36 -6.47 3.42 2.82
N ILE A 37 -7.09 2.29 2.53
CA ILE A 37 -8.53 2.16 2.50
C ILE A 37 -8.87 1.00 3.42
N ARG A 38 -9.78 1.23 4.36
CA ARG A 38 -10.21 0.16 5.24
C ARG A 38 -11.58 -0.30 4.85
N ILE A 39 -11.71 -1.61 4.66
CA ILE A 39 -13.01 -2.21 4.36
C ILE A 39 -13.19 -3.34 5.35
N GLY A 40 -14.07 -3.15 6.31
CA GLY A 40 -14.23 -4.11 7.39
C GLY A 40 -12.92 -4.24 8.15
N THR A 41 -12.39 -5.44 8.22
CA THR A 41 -11.11 -5.67 8.89
C THR A 41 -9.95 -5.66 7.91
N ARG A 42 -10.22 -5.44 6.63
CA ARG A 42 -9.15 -5.47 5.63
C ARG A 42 -8.58 -4.09 5.43
N ILE A 43 -7.28 -4.05 5.23
CA ILE A 43 -6.57 -2.82 4.92
C ILE A 43 -6.05 -2.97 3.50
N LEU A 44 -6.41 -2.01 2.66
CA LEU A 44 -5.96 -2.00 1.28
C LEU A 44 -5.19 -0.73 1.01
N VAL A 45 -4.23 -0.82 0.11
CA VAL A 45 -3.40 0.34 -0.25
C VAL A 45 -3.69 0.67 -1.70
N PRO A 46 -4.25 1.86 -1.99
CA PRO A 46 -4.48 2.24 -3.38
C PRO A 46 -3.14 2.45 -4.08
N VAL A 47 -2.98 1.78 -5.21
CA VAL A 47 -1.68 1.73 -5.88
C VAL A 47 -1.25 3.11 -6.37
N ASP A 48 -2.16 3.84 -7.00
CA ASP A 48 -1.79 5.15 -7.53
C ASP A 48 -1.42 6.13 -6.42
N ALA A 49 -2.20 6.13 -5.35
CA ALA A 49 -1.91 7.01 -4.22
C ALA A 49 -0.59 6.62 -3.56
N PHE A 50 -0.31 5.31 -3.52
CA PHE A 50 0.95 4.83 -2.97
C PHE A 50 2.13 5.34 -3.81
N LYS A 51 1.99 5.32 -5.12
CA LYS A 51 3.05 5.82 -5.98
C LYS A 51 3.31 7.30 -5.75
N GLU A 52 2.24 8.07 -5.56
CA GLU A 52 2.39 9.49 -5.25
C GLU A 52 3.07 9.68 -3.91
N TRP A 53 2.68 8.87 -2.93
CA TRP A 53 3.28 8.94 -1.62
C TRP A 53 4.78 8.68 -1.69
N LEU A 54 5.18 7.70 -2.50
CA LEU A 54 6.59 7.40 -2.67
C LEU A 54 7.35 8.59 -3.23
N LYS A 55 6.77 9.26 -4.22
CA LYS A 55 7.41 10.41 -4.80
C LYS A 55 7.60 11.53 -3.78
N GLU A 56 6.60 11.75 -2.96
CA GLU A 56 6.66 12.84 -1.99
C GLU A 56 7.60 12.53 -0.84
N ASN A 57 7.81 11.25 -0.55
CA ASN A 57 8.61 10.86 0.59
C ASN A 57 9.98 10.31 0.21
N ALA A 58 10.29 10.28 -1.06
CA ALA A 58 11.62 9.86 -1.50
C ALA A 58 12.49 11.06 -1.67
N ASN A 59 13.72 10.92 -1.30
CA ASN A 59 14.62 12.03 -1.49
C ASN A 59 15.71 11.68 -2.46
#